data_4d5884ff3f04c1b06f5e38eaa36b1c8d
#
_entry.id   4d5884ff3f04c1b06f5e38eaa36b1c8d
#
_cell.length_a   1.000
_cell.length_b   1.000
_cell.length_c   1.000
_cell.angle_alpha   90.00
_cell.angle_beta   90.00
_cell.angle_gamma   90.00
#
_symmetry.space_group_name_H-M   'P 1'
#
loop_
_entity.id
_entity.type
_entity.pdbx_description
1 polymer ?
#
loop_
_entity_poly.entity_id
_entity_poly.type
_entity_poly.pdbx_seq_one_letter_code
_entity_poly.pdbx_strand_id
1 'polypeptide(L)'
;EGFVIMLSTQSDEPPAGVFKEQLDYFRDVRDGVVDDRKSLGVLYEFPEDMVENKTYLNPDNFYVTNPNLGRSVSREWLEDHLAKVLRMDEGAQRKFFAKHLNIQIGMNLRANRWAGADHWEKRTDKSLTLDQLILRSEVIVAGIDGGGLDDLLGLTLLGREKDSRRWLHWAHAWAHEIVLERRKDIATKLLDFKADGDLTIVALPGDDVNELADILCRVKTAGLFPEKQAIGVDQAGIGDIVDELTTEERGFTMEHIVGIGQGLKLNGAIKTTERKVAGGELVHGGQPLMAWCVGNARTVQVGNALAINKQVSGTAKIDPLMATFDAATLMALNPSACDEGDFNEFLKAPIIV
;
A
#
# COMPACT_ATOMS: atom_id res chain seq x y z
N GLU A 1 10.73 10.04 -39.55
CA GLU A 1 10.51 9.09 -38.43
C GLU A 1 11.56 9.35 -37.35
N GLY A 2 11.15 9.46 -36.12
CA GLY A 2 12.02 9.66 -34.96
C GLY A 2 12.09 8.40 -34.11
N PHE A 3 13.07 8.33 -33.21
CA PHE A 3 13.14 7.28 -32.16
C PHE A 3 13.37 7.93 -30.80
N VAL A 4 12.97 7.23 -29.73
CA VAL A 4 13.15 7.65 -28.37
C VAL A 4 14.14 6.69 -27.71
N ILE A 5 15.13 7.23 -26.99
CA ILE A 5 16.05 6.46 -26.16
C ILE A 5 15.77 6.82 -24.71
N MET A 6 15.46 5.82 -23.89
CA MET A 6 15.31 5.94 -22.45
C MET A 6 16.49 5.24 -21.77
N LEU A 7 17.17 5.96 -20.87
CA LEU A 7 18.29 5.44 -20.09
C LEU A 7 18.01 5.68 -18.62
N SER A 8 18.10 4.63 -17.80
CA SER A 8 17.90 4.74 -16.36
C SER A 8 18.67 3.66 -15.61
N THR A 9 18.89 3.87 -14.32
CA THR A 9 19.23 2.84 -13.34
C THR A 9 17.99 2.51 -12.53
N GLN A 10 18.05 1.46 -11.72
CA GLN A 10 16.96 1.14 -10.80
C GLN A 10 16.67 2.28 -9.81
N SER A 11 15.42 2.38 -9.39
CA SER A 11 15.02 3.30 -8.32
C SER A 11 15.58 2.81 -6.98
N ASP A 12 16.00 3.72 -6.12
CA ASP A 12 16.36 3.44 -4.71
C ASP A 12 15.12 3.26 -3.79
N GLU A 13 13.93 3.43 -4.38
CA GLU A 13 12.63 3.05 -3.83
C GLU A 13 12.01 1.93 -4.69
N PRO A 14 11.01 1.18 -4.18
CA PRO A 14 10.27 0.25 -5.03
C PRO A 14 9.72 0.98 -6.27
N PRO A 15 9.97 0.45 -7.47
CA PRO A 15 9.55 1.12 -8.69
C PRO A 15 8.01 1.17 -8.77
N ALA A 16 7.49 2.28 -9.26
CA ALA A 16 6.06 2.53 -9.47
C ALA A 16 5.85 3.39 -10.72
N GLY A 17 4.59 3.52 -11.15
CA GLY A 17 4.20 4.35 -12.29
C GLY A 17 4.89 3.96 -13.58
N VAL A 18 5.07 4.94 -14.47
CA VAL A 18 5.61 4.75 -15.83
C VAL A 18 6.94 4.00 -15.86
N PHE A 19 7.84 4.23 -14.90
CA PHE A 19 9.12 3.51 -14.86
C PHE A 19 8.91 2.00 -14.66
N LYS A 20 8.02 1.61 -13.74
CA LYS A 20 7.70 0.19 -13.51
C LYS A 20 7.04 -0.43 -14.73
N GLU A 21 6.07 0.24 -15.33
CA GLU A 21 5.36 -0.24 -16.52
C GLU A 21 6.32 -0.48 -17.68
N GLN A 22 7.23 0.47 -17.96
CA GLN A 22 8.22 0.32 -19.02
C GLN A 22 9.21 -0.82 -18.72
N LEU A 23 9.66 -0.96 -17.48
CA LEU A 23 10.56 -2.02 -17.06
C LEU A 23 9.91 -3.40 -17.22
N ASP A 24 8.67 -3.56 -16.77
CA ASP A 24 7.91 -4.81 -16.89
C ASP A 24 7.61 -5.12 -18.36
N TYR A 25 7.22 -4.11 -19.16
CA TYR A 25 7.00 -4.26 -20.59
C TYR A 25 8.26 -4.79 -21.32
N PHE A 26 9.43 -4.21 -21.06
CA PHE A 26 10.66 -4.67 -21.69
C PHE A 26 11.16 -6.03 -21.18
N ARG A 27 10.79 -6.42 -19.96
CA ARG A 27 10.98 -7.79 -19.46
C ARG A 27 10.10 -8.78 -20.25
N ASP A 28 8.82 -8.43 -20.43
CA ASP A 28 7.87 -9.24 -21.21
C ASP A 28 8.33 -9.38 -22.67
N VAL A 29 8.88 -8.32 -23.27
CA VAL A 29 9.49 -8.40 -24.62
C VAL A 29 10.71 -9.31 -24.62
N ARG A 30 11.61 -9.19 -23.64
CA ARG A 30 12.80 -10.05 -23.49
C ARG A 30 12.41 -11.52 -23.35
N ASP A 31 11.38 -11.79 -22.55
CA ASP A 31 10.95 -13.13 -22.19
C ASP A 31 9.99 -13.73 -23.24
N GLY A 32 9.70 -12.98 -24.31
CA GLY A 32 8.88 -13.44 -25.43
C GLY A 32 7.38 -13.47 -25.15
N VAL A 33 6.93 -12.84 -24.05
CA VAL A 33 5.52 -12.68 -23.73
C VAL A 33 4.85 -11.65 -24.65
N VAL A 34 5.60 -10.61 -25.05
CA VAL A 34 5.17 -9.56 -25.99
C VAL A 34 6.05 -9.61 -27.23
N ASP A 35 5.46 -9.76 -28.44
CA ASP A 35 6.17 -9.65 -29.74
C ASP A 35 6.17 -8.18 -30.21
N ASP A 36 7.17 -7.43 -29.79
CA ASP A 36 7.40 -6.06 -30.28
C ASP A 36 8.75 -5.95 -31.03
N ARG A 37 8.66 -5.86 -32.36
CA ARG A 37 9.82 -5.75 -33.24
C ARG A 37 10.32 -4.31 -33.47
N LYS A 38 9.63 -3.33 -32.88
CA LYS A 38 9.96 -1.90 -33.05
C LYS A 38 10.67 -1.34 -31.83
N SER A 39 10.67 -2.06 -30.72
CA SER A 39 11.30 -1.67 -29.47
C SER A 39 12.47 -2.58 -29.14
N LEU A 40 13.54 -2.01 -28.58
CA LEU A 40 14.69 -2.74 -28.08
C LEU A 40 14.91 -2.41 -26.61
N GLY A 41 14.71 -3.41 -25.74
CA GLY A 41 15.05 -3.34 -24.33
C GLY A 41 16.41 -3.99 -24.06
N VAL A 42 17.34 -3.24 -23.48
CA VAL A 42 18.62 -3.77 -22.98
C VAL A 42 18.60 -3.65 -21.46
N LEU A 43 18.43 -4.78 -20.79
CA LEU A 43 18.28 -4.84 -19.35
C LEU A 43 19.51 -5.52 -18.73
N TYR A 44 20.29 -4.76 -17.95
CA TYR A 44 21.42 -5.28 -17.16
C TYR A 44 20.93 -5.56 -15.74
N GLU A 45 20.42 -6.77 -15.53
CA GLU A 45 19.81 -7.19 -14.26
C GLU A 45 20.48 -8.46 -13.76
N PHE A 46 20.57 -8.61 -12.44
CA PHE A 46 20.92 -9.88 -11.83
C PHE A 46 19.76 -10.87 -11.99
N PRO A 47 20.03 -12.13 -12.31
CA PRO A 47 19.03 -13.21 -12.20
C PRO A 47 18.39 -13.27 -10.82
N GLU A 48 17.14 -13.72 -10.75
CA GLU A 48 16.36 -13.74 -9.50
C GLU A 48 17.03 -14.56 -8.40
N ASP A 49 17.58 -15.73 -8.74
CA ASP A 49 18.33 -16.59 -7.83
C ASP A 49 19.57 -15.89 -7.25
N MET A 50 20.26 -15.06 -8.04
CA MET A 50 21.40 -14.28 -7.57
C MET A 50 20.98 -13.16 -6.63
N VAL A 51 19.79 -12.59 -6.82
CA VAL A 51 19.22 -11.58 -5.92
C VAL A 51 18.80 -12.22 -4.60
N GLU A 52 18.08 -13.35 -4.65
CA GLU A 52 17.60 -14.10 -3.48
C GLU A 52 18.76 -14.59 -2.61
N ASN A 53 19.80 -15.16 -3.22
CA ASN A 53 20.97 -15.65 -2.52
C ASN A 53 22.01 -14.56 -2.19
N LYS A 54 21.71 -13.30 -2.52
CA LYS A 54 22.58 -12.12 -2.31
C LYS A 54 23.97 -12.27 -2.93
N THR A 55 24.12 -13.05 -3.98
CA THR A 55 25.40 -13.24 -4.65
C THR A 55 25.87 -12.01 -5.41
N TYR A 56 24.99 -11.00 -5.59
CA TYR A 56 25.33 -9.67 -6.07
C TYR A 56 26.28 -8.91 -5.13
N LEU A 57 26.44 -9.34 -3.86
CA LEU A 57 27.41 -8.78 -2.93
C LEU A 57 28.84 -9.29 -3.21
N ASN A 58 29.00 -10.34 -4.01
CA ASN A 58 30.32 -10.79 -4.43
C ASN A 58 30.82 -9.91 -5.58
N PRO A 59 31.98 -9.22 -5.41
CA PRO A 59 32.56 -8.36 -6.45
C PRO A 59 32.81 -9.07 -7.79
N ASP A 60 33.02 -10.37 -7.79
CA ASP A 60 33.20 -11.15 -9.01
C ASP A 60 31.95 -11.14 -9.92
N ASN A 61 30.79 -10.82 -9.37
CA ASN A 61 29.52 -10.76 -10.11
C ASN A 61 29.16 -9.35 -10.58
N PHE A 62 29.93 -8.32 -10.25
CA PHE A 62 29.61 -6.93 -10.62
C PHE A 62 29.51 -6.71 -12.14
N TYR A 63 30.19 -7.53 -12.95
CA TYR A 63 30.12 -7.46 -14.40
C TYR A 63 28.69 -7.70 -14.95
N VAL A 64 27.83 -8.40 -14.22
CA VAL A 64 26.46 -8.72 -14.66
C VAL A 64 25.67 -7.45 -14.94
N THR A 65 25.81 -6.44 -14.09
CA THR A 65 25.10 -5.17 -14.23
C THR A 65 25.99 -4.01 -14.64
N ASN A 66 27.30 -4.22 -14.70
CA ASN A 66 28.30 -3.22 -15.11
C ASN A 66 29.10 -3.72 -16.31
N PRO A 67 28.55 -3.65 -17.55
CA PRO A 67 29.22 -4.16 -18.76
C PRO A 67 30.55 -3.44 -19.07
N ASN A 68 30.75 -2.25 -18.49
CA ASN A 68 31.97 -1.45 -18.64
C ASN A 68 32.92 -1.59 -17.43
N LEU A 69 32.76 -2.62 -16.60
CA LEU A 69 33.63 -2.87 -15.47
C LEU A 69 35.10 -3.03 -15.91
N GLY A 70 36.00 -2.29 -15.26
CA GLY A 70 37.42 -2.24 -15.63
C GLY A 70 37.74 -1.30 -16.79
N ARG A 71 36.74 -0.63 -17.41
CA ARG A 71 36.92 0.38 -18.47
C ARG A 71 36.52 1.77 -17.99
N SER A 72 35.20 2.05 -17.92
CA SER A 72 34.67 3.32 -17.43
C SER A 72 34.20 3.23 -15.96
N VAL A 73 34.03 2.02 -15.42
CA VAL A 73 33.71 1.76 -14.02
C VAL A 73 34.85 1.02 -13.36
N SER A 74 35.45 1.60 -12.30
CA SER A 74 36.52 0.97 -11.54
C SER A 74 35.96 -0.13 -10.63
N ARG A 75 36.51 -1.32 -10.74
CA ARG A 75 36.19 -2.44 -9.84
C ARG A 75 36.60 -2.11 -8.41
N GLU A 76 37.80 -1.62 -8.19
CA GLU A 76 38.32 -1.24 -6.88
C GLU A 76 37.43 -0.20 -6.20
N TRP A 77 36.97 0.80 -6.96
CA TRP A 77 36.06 1.81 -6.44
C TRP A 77 34.72 1.21 -5.99
N LEU A 78 34.15 0.29 -6.77
CA LEU A 78 32.90 -0.38 -6.39
C LEU A 78 33.05 -1.24 -5.15
N GLU A 79 34.17 -1.98 -5.04
CA GLU A 79 34.48 -2.82 -3.87
C GLU A 79 34.66 -1.98 -2.60
N ASP A 80 35.44 -0.91 -2.68
CA ASP A 80 35.66 0.02 -1.56
C ASP A 80 34.35 0.70 -1.15
N HIS A 81 33.53 1.10 -2.12
CA HIS A 81 32.26 1.76 -1.85
C HIS A 81 31.27 0.78 -1.22
N LEU A 82 31.18 -0.46 -1.74
CA LEU A 82 30.36 -1.51 -1.14
C LEU A 82 30.77 -1.75 0.32
N ALA A 83 32.08 -1.89 0.60
CA ALA A 83 32.59 -2.13 1.95
C ALA A 83 32.21 -1.00 2.94
N LYS A 84 32.19 0.26 2.46
CA LYS A 84 31.75 1.42 3.25
C LYS A 84 30.24 1.40 3.48
N VAL A 85 29.47 1.19 2.41
CA VAL A 85 28.00 1.25 2.43
C VAL A 85 27.39 0.15 3.29
N LEU A 86 28.01 -1.04 3.33
CA LEU A 86 27.56 -2.14 4.20
C LEU A 86 27.66 -1.82 5.70
N ARG A 87 28.40 -0.78 6.08
CA ARG A 87 28.52 -0.28 7.47
C ARG A 87 27.63 0.94 7.74
N MET A 88 26.93 1.45 6.70
CA MET A 88 26.05 2.60 6.78
C MET A 88 24.60 2.15 7.00
N ASP A 89 23.69 3.12 7.05
CA ASP A 89 22.26 2.86 7.15
C ASP A 89 21.71 2.16 5.89
N GLU A 90 20.53 1.61 6.03
CA GLU A 90 19.86 0.86 4.98
C GLU A 90 19.54 1.73 3.74
N GLY A 91 19.29 3.02 3.93
CA GLY A 91 19.03 3.97 2.83
C GLY A 91 20.24 4.11 1.92
N ALA A 92 21.45 4.26 2.52
CA ALA A 92 22.70 4.30 1.76
C ALA A 92 22.95 2.98 1.02
N GLN A 93 22.68 1.83 1.68
CA GLN A 93 22.81 0.52 1.05
C GLN A 93 21.88 0.37 -0.16
N ARG A 94 20.61 0.70 -0.02
CA ARG A 94 19.63 0.65 -1.12
C ARG A 94 20.05 1.52 -2.29
N LYS A 95 20.46 2.75 -2.01
CA LYS A 95 20.92 3.68 -3.03
C LYS A 95 22.11 3.11 -3.81
N PHE A 96 23.06 2.52 -3.13
CA PHE A 96 24.21 1.86 -3.77
C PHE A 96 23.76 0.68 -4.62
N PHE A 97 22.94 -0.22 -4.08
CA PHE A 97 22.45 -1.39 -4.80
C PHE A 97 21.67 -1.01 -6.04
N ALA A 98 20.76 -0.04 -5.94
CA ALA A 98 19.98 0.43 -7.07
C ALA A 98 20.83 1.13 -8.13
N LYS A 99 21.71 2.04 -7.72
CA LYS A 99 22.42 2.94 -8.66
C LYS A 99 23.69 2.35 -9.24
N HIS A 100 24.36 1.45 -8.52
CA HIS A 100 25.65 0.89 -8.94
C HIS A 100 25.59 -0.60 -9.27
N LEU A 101 24.68 -1.34 -8.66
CA LEU A 101 24.48 -2.76 -8.96
C LEU A 101 23.18 -3.05 -9.70
N ASN A 102 22.42 -2.01 -10.03
CA ASN A 102 21.15 -2.09 -10.76
C ASN A 102 20.15 -3.09 -10.16
N ILE A 103 20.21 -3.26 -8.83
CA ILE A 103 19.29 -4.12 -8.09
C ILE A 103 17.96 -3.38 -7.93
N GLN A 104 16.88 -3.98 -8.42
CA GLN A 104 15.54 -3.48 -8.15
C GLN A 104 15.26 -3.55 -6.66
N ILE A 105 14.97 -2.40 -6.03
CA ILE A 105 14.59 -2.36 -4.63
C ILE A 105 13.17 -2.87 -4.51
N GLY A 106 13.05 -4.16 -4.29
CA GLY A 106 11.79 -4.79 -3.93
C GLY A 106 11.51 -4.70 -2.43
N MET A 107 10.34 -5.18 -2.04
CA MET A 107 9.95 -5.31 -0.63
C MET A 107 10.91 -6.22 0.16
N ASN A 108 11.64 -7.11 -0.52
CA ASN A 108 12.53 -8.12 0.08
C ASN A 108 13.90 -7.61 0.58
N LEU A 109 14.36 -6.45 0.12
CA LEU A 109 15.70 -5.94 0.47
C LEU A 109 15.71 -4.99 1.67
N ARG A 110 14.60 -4.86 2.39
CA ARG A 110 14.49 -3.98 3.55
C ARG A 110 14.67 -4.74 4.87
N ALA A 111 15.66 -4.35 5.67
CA ALA A 111 15.77 -4.85 7.06
C ALA A 111 14.54 -4.40 7.88
N ASN A 112 14.08 -5.24 8.80
CA ASN A 112 12.95 -4.97 9.67
C ASN A 112 11.65 -4.55 8.96
N ARG A 113 11.47 -4.92 7.69
CA ARG A 113 10.20 -4.67 7.01
C ARG A 113 9.09 -5.51 7.62
N TRP A 114 7.88 -5.09 7.44
CA TRP A 114 6.72 -5.89 7.81
C TRP A 114 6.65 -7.18 6.97
N ALA A 115 6.57 -8.35 7.64
CA ALA A 115 6.62 -9.64 6.95
C ALA A 115 5.46 -9.88 5.96
N GLY A 116 4.30 -9.21 6.15
CA GLY A 116 3.21 -9.24 5.18
C GLY A 116 3.59 -8.72 3.80
N ALA A 117 4.60 -7.86 3.72
CA ALA A 117 5.11 -7.34 2.46
C ALA A 117 5.71 -8.42 1.54
N ASP A 118 6.21 -9.54 2.09
CA ASP A 118 6.78 -10.66 1.33
C ASP A 118 5.75 -11.40 0.48
N HIS A 119 4.51 -11.27 0.89
CA HIS A 119 3.41 -12.00 0.29
C HIS A 119 2.41 -11.09 -0.42
N TRP A 120 2.54 -9.76 -0.29
CA TRP A 120 1.57 -8.78 -0.74
C TRP A 120 1.29 -8.92 -2.25
N GLU A 121 2.29 -8.81 -3.09
CA GLU A 121 2.13 -8.86 -4.56
C GLU A 121 1.44 -10.14 -5.05
N LYS A 122 1.70 -11.27 -4.38
CA LYS A 122 1.11 -12.58 -4.72
C LYS A 122 -0.40 -12.67 -4.43
N ARG A 123 -0.98 -11.69 -3.76
CA ARG A 123 -2.40 -11.64 -3.35
C ARG A 123 -3.22 -10.68 -4.19
N THR A 124 -2.68 -10.25 -5.32
CA THR A 124 -3.34 -9.35 -6.25
C THR A 124 -4.47 -10.06 -7.00
N ASP A 125 -5.67 -9.49 -6.91
CA ASP A 125 -6.84 -9.78 -7.75
C ASP A 125 -7.19 -8.49 -8.49
N LYS A 126 -6.69 -8.31 -9.71
CA LYS A 126 -6.89 -7.09 -10.51
C LYS A 126 -8.36 -6.79 -10.83
N SER A 127 -9.26 -7.74 -10.64
CA SER A 127 -10.70 -7.52 -10.78
C SER A 127 -11.34 -6.85 -9.56
N LEU A 128 -10.65 -6.80 -8.43
CA LEU A 128 -11.17 -6.28 -7.17
C LEU A 128 -11.13 -4.74 -7.16
N THR A 129 -12.18 -4.14 -7.66
CA THR A 129 -12.49 -2.71 -7.53
C THR A 129 -13.34 -2.45 -6.30
N LEU A 130 -13.62 -1.18 -5.97
CA LEU A 130 -14.56 -0.81 -4.91
C LEU A 130 -15.95 -1.45 -5.14
N ASP A 131 -16.47 -1.42 -6.37
CA ASP A 131 -17.76 -2.00 -6.70
C ASP A 131 -17.75 -3.52 -6.51
N GLN A 132 -16.67 -4.20 -6.89
CA GLN A 132 -16.51 -5.63 -6.68
C GLN A 132 -16.37 -5.98 -5.20
N LEU A 133 -15.68 -5.17 -4.41
CA LEU A 133 -15.61 -5.35 -2.97
C LEU A 133 -17.02 -5.27 -2.35
N ILE A 134 -17.81 -4.24 -2.68
CA ILE A 134 -19.18 -4.08 -2.20
C ILE A 134 -20.05 -5.28 -2.64
N LEU A 135 -19.97 -5.69 -3.88
CA LEU A 135 -20.78 -6.79 -4.43
C LEU A 135 -20.47 -8.15 -3.78
N ARG A 136 -19.19 -8.42 -3.53
CA ARG A 136 -18.72 -9.71 -3.05
C ARG A 136 -18.76 -9.87 -1.53
N SER A 137 -18.88 -8.76 -0.79
CA SER A 137 -18.81 -8.79 0.67
C SER A 137 -20.16 -9.09 1.33
N GLU A 138 -20.12 -9.85 2.44
CA GLU A 138 -21.24 -10.02 3.37
C GLU A 138 -21.24 -8.95 4.47
N VAL A 139 -20.10 -8.39 4.79
CA VAL A 139 -19.88 -7.30 5.75
C VAL A 139 -18.64 -6.53 5.37
N ILE A 140 -18.63 -5.22 5.59
CA ILE A 140 -17.49 -4.34 5.37
C ILE A 140 -17.23 -3.56 6.65
N VAL A 141 -15.97 -3.34 6.98
CA VAL A 141 -15.52 -2.36 7.97
C VAL A 141 -14.55 -1.40 7.32
N ALA A 142 -14.48 -0.18 7.83
CA ALA A 142 -13.56 0.84 7.36
C ALA A 142 -12.48 1.13 8.40
N GLY A 143 -11.31 1.52 7.92
CA GLY A 143 -10.25 2.12 8.73
C GLY A 143 -9.81 3.43 8.11
N ILE A 144 -9.49 4.42 8.92
CA ILE A 144 -9.07 5.75 8.50
C ILE A 144 -7.86 6.16 9.32
N ASP A 145 -6.79 6.56 8.64
CA ASP A 145 -5.56 7.02 9.28
C ASP A 145 -4.95 8.21 8.52
N GLY A 146 -4.31 9.10 9.24
CA GLY A 146 -3.66 10.27 8.69
C GLY A 146 -4.59 11.46 8.53
N GLY A 147 -4.24 12.32 7.60
CA GLY A 147 -4.88 13.61 7.36
C GLY A 147 -3.96 14.78 7.76
N GLY A 148 -4.24 15.92 7.20
CA GLY A 148 -3.45 17.14 7.36
C GLY A 148 -2.81 17.60 6.05
N LEU A 149 -2.39 18.87 6.04
CA LEU A 149 -1.98 19.57 4.80
C LEU A 149 -0.70 19.04 4.15
N ASP A 150 0.12 18.26 4.85
CA ASP A 150 1.38 17.71 4.32
C ASP A 150 1.51 16.19 4.51
N ASP A 151 0.40 15.51 4.79
CA ASP A 151 0.32 14.07 4.93
C ASP A 151 -0.77 13.48 4.02
N LEU A 152 -0.91 12.17 3.98
CA LEU A 152 -2.01 11.51 3.30
C LEU A 152 -3.16 11.29 4.30
N LEU A 153 -4.39 11.43 3.81
CA LEU A 153 -5.56 10.87 4.46
C LEU A 153 -5.83 9.51 3.81
N GLY A 154 -5.67 8.42 4.56
CA GLY A 154 -5.84 7.06 4.06
C GLY A 154 -7.17 6.46 4.50
N LEU A 155 -7.89 5.87 3.55
CA LEU A 155 -9.08 5.05 3.78
C LEU A 155 -8.79 3.62 3.34
N THR A 156 -9.10 2.66 4.18
CA THR A 156 -9.16 1.24 3.81
C THR A 156 -10.56 0.68 4.09
N LEU A 157 -11.09 -0.05 3.13
CA LEU A 157 -12.26 -0.89 3.29
C LEU A 157 -11.83 -2.35 3.31
N LEU A 158 -12.19 -3.06 4.37
CA LEU A 158 -12.05 -4.50 4.46
C LEU A 158 -13.43 -5.14 4.39
N GLY A 159 -13.67 -5.91 3.32
CA GLY A 159 -14.85 -6.74 3.16
C GLY A 159 -14.56 -8.19 3.54
N ARG A 160 -15.52 -8.86 4.16
CA ARG A 160 -15.48 -10.32 4.28
C ARG A 160 -16.31 -10.91 3.14
N GLU A 161 -15.63 -11.68 2.27
CA GLU A 161 -16.25 -12.28 1.08
C GLU A 161 -17.30 -13.31 1.49
N LYS A 162 -18.46 -13.28 0.81
CA LYS A 162 -19.50 -14.32 0.91
C LYS A 162 -18.83 -15.68 0.70
N ASP A 163 -19.35 -16.76 1.00
CA ASP A 163 -18.89 -18.15 0.78
C ASP A 163 -17.47 -18.47 1.30
N SER A 164 -16.44 -17.76 0.83
CA SER A 164 -15.03 -18.06 1.15
C SER A 164 -14.55 -17.51 2.49
N ARG A 165 -15.21 -16.45 2.99
CA ARG A 165 -14.83 -15.65 4.17
C ARG A 165 -13.43 -15.04 4.11
N ARG A 166 -12.81 -14.96 2.92
CA ARG A 166 -11.56 -14.23 2.71
C ARG A 166 -11.78 -12.75 2.95
N TRP A 167 -10.74 -12.05 3.30
CA TRP A 167 -10.76 -10.60 3.40
C TRP A 167 -10.47 -9.99 2.03
N LEU A 168 -11.37 -9.13 1.57
CA LEU A 168 -11.23 -8.32 0.39
C LEU A 168 -10.77 -6.93 0.83
N HIS A 169 -9.66 -6.46 0.27
CA HIS A 169 -9.05 -5.20 0.66
C HIS A 169 -9.07 -4.21 -0.51
N TRP A 170 -9.61 -3.04 -0.27
CA TRP A 170 -9.53 -1.88 -1.14
C TRP A 170 -9.11 -0.68 -0.33
N ALA A 171 -8.21 0.17 -0.89
CA ALA A 171 -7.75 1.38 -0.25
C ALA A 171 -7.77 2.56 -1.20
N HIS A 172 -7.88 3.76 -0.65
CA HIS A 172 -7.73 5.02 -1.35
C HIS A 172 -7.06 6.04 -0.43
N ALA A 173 -6.42 7.04 -1.02
CA ALA A 173 -5.86 8.13 -0.24
C ALA A 173 -6.18 9.48 -0.87
N TRP A 174 -6.14 10.50 -0.03
CA TRP A 174 -6.22 11.91 -0.44
C TRP A 174 -4.99 12.65 0.05
N ALA A 175 -4.63 13.68 -0.69
CA ALA A 175 -3.58 14.62 -0.32
C ALA A 175 -3.99 16.03 -0.73
N HIS A 176 -3.68 17.02 0.08
CA HIS A 176 -3.82 18.40 -0.34
C HIS A 176 -2.71 18.80 -1.31
N GLU A 177 -3.01 19.65 -2.31
CA GLU A 177 -2.04 20.03 -3.34
C GLU A 177 -0.73 20.64 -2.78
N ILE A 178 -0.77 21.24 -1.58
CA ILE A 178 0.40 21.76 -0.88
C ILE A 178 1.45 20.68 -0.59
N VAL A 179 1.04 19.39 -0.58
CA VAL A 179 1.96 18.28 -0.38
C VAL A 179 3.00 18.21 -1.49
N LEU A 180 2.63 18.57 -2.71
CA LEU A 180 3.53 18.56 -3.87
C LEU A 180 4.64 19.59 -3.75
N GLU A 181 4.36 20.71 -3.08
CA GLU A 181 5.35 21.76 -2.81
C GLU A 181 6.24 21.42 -1.62
N ARG A 182 5.66 20.86 -0.56
CA ARG A 182 6.36 20.54 0.68
C ARG A 182 7.18 19.25 0.59
N ARG A 183 6.74 18.30 -0.24
CA ARG A 183 7.34 16.96 -0.41
C ARG A 183 7.80 16.74 -1.85
N LYS A 184 8.67 17.63 -2.32
CA LYS A 184 9.19 17.61 -3.71
C LYS A 184 9.87 16.30 -4.08
N ASP A 185 10.46 15.62 -3.12
CA ASP A 185 11.14 14.34 -3.24
C ASP A 185 10.23 13.16 -3.60
N ILE A 186 8.94 13.24 -3.24
CA ILE A 186 7.92 12.24 -3.59
C ILE A 186 6.82 12.81 -4.51
N ALA A 187 6.86 14.08 -4.88
CA ALA A 187 5.80 14.75 -5.64
C ALA A 187 5.49 14.03 -6.95
N THR A 188 6.52 13.64 -7.72
CA THR A 188 6.33 12.91 -8.98
C THR A 188 5.61 11.58 -8.74
N LYS A 189 6.00 10.83 -7.70
CA LYS A 189 5.37 9.56 -7.33
C LYS A 189 3.90 9.74 -6.91
N LEU A 190 3.58 10.82 -6.19
CA LEU A 190 2.19 11.13 -5.84
C LEU A 190 1.35 11.45 -7.09
N LEU A 191 1.93 12.11 -8.09
CA LEU A 191 1.26 12.36 -9.37
C LEU A 191 1.05 11.07 -10.17
N ASP A 192 1.97 10.11 -10.10
CA ASP A 192 1.79 8.79 -10.71
C ASP A 192 0.61 8.06 -10.05
N PHE A 193 0.53 8.03 -8.72
CA PHE A 193 -0.60 7.41 -8.01
C PHE A 193 -1.94 8.12 -8.28
N LYS A 194 -1.91 9.44 -8.52
CA LYS A 194 -3.10 10.17 -8.99
C LYS A 194 -3.52 9.68 -10.38
N ALA A 195 -2.58 9.47 -11.29
CA ALA A 195 -2.85 8.97 -12.63
C ALA A 195 -3.38 7.53 -12.61
N ASP A 196 -2.90 6.70 -11.67
CA ASP A 196 -3.37 5.33 -11.44
C ASP A 196 -4.79 5.29 -10.81
N GLY A 197 -5.30 6.41 -10.29
CA GLY A 197 -6.58 6.49 -9.61
C GLY A 197 -6.57 6.04 -8.15
N ASP A 198 -5.39 5.83 -7.57
CA ASP A 198 -5.21 5.41 -6.18
C ASP A 198 -5.16 6.57 -5.19
N LEU A 199 -4.85 7.76 -5.68
CA LEU A 199 -4.72 9.01 -4.93
C LEU A 199 -5.56 10.12 -5.55
N THR A 200 -6.33 10.82 -4.73
CA THR A 200 -6.95 12.09 -5.11
C THR A 200 -6.15 13.24 -4.53
N ILE A 201 -5.84 14.25 -5.36
CA ILE A 201 -5.22 15.50 -4.90
C ILE A 201 -6.29 16.57 -4.89
N VAL A 202 -6.64 17.06 -3.70
CA VAL A 202 -7.68 18.06 -3.46
C VAL A 202 -7.08 19.45 -3.35
N ALA A 203 -7.85 20.47 -3.76
CA ALA A 203 -7.44 21.85 -3.72
C ALA A 203 -7.82 22.53 -2.39
N LEU A 204 -8.98 22.21 -1.84
CA LEU A 204 -9.50 22.82 -0.63
C LEU A 204 -9.44 21.85 0.56
N PRO A 205 -9.05 22.34 1.75
CA PRO A 205 -9.20 21.54 2.97
C PRO A 205 -10.67 21.18 3.21
N GLY A 206 -10.90 19.91 3.53
CA GLY A 206 -12.25 19.36 3.73
C GLY A 206 -12.83 18.62 2.52
N ASP A 207 -12.36 18.88 1.29
CA ASP A 207 -12.80 18.10 0.12
C ASP A 207 -12.42 16.64 0.25
N ASP A 208 -11.26 16.34 0.84
CA ASP A 208 -10.78 14.99 1.15
C ASP A 208 -11.72 14.26 2.12
N VAL A 209 -12.18 14.93 3.16
CA VAL A 209 -13.11 14.38 4.15
C VAL A 209 -14.49 14.14 3.52
N ASN A 210 -14.97 15.06 2.67
CA ASN A 210 -16.23 14.93 1.95
C ASN A 210 -16.22 13.72 1.01
N GLU A 211 -15.18 13.58 0.17
CA GLU A 211 -15.07 12.45 -0.76
C GLU A 211 -14.94 11.11 -0.02
N LEU A 212 -14.20 11.09 1.09
CA LEU A 212 -14.10 9.92 1.97
C LEU A 212 -15.50 9.56 2.51
N ALA A 213 -16.26 10.53 3.00
CA ALA A 213 -17.62 10.33 3.51
C ALA A 213 -18.55 9.79 2.42
N ASP A 214 -18.42 10.24 1.16
CA ASP A 214 -19.20 9.73 0.03
C ASP A 214 -18.96 8.23 -0.19
N ILE A 215 -17.71 7.77 -0.10
CA ILE A 215 -17.38 6.35 -0.22
C ILE A 215 -17.99 5.54 0.93
N LEU A 216 -17.92 6.04 2.16
CA LEU A 216 -18.53 5.38 3.31
C LEU A 216 -20.06 5.33 3.20
N CYS A 217 -20.71 6.40 2.68
CA CYS A 217 -22.14 6.42 2.41
C CYS A 217 -22.56 5.38 1.37
N ARG A 218 -21.72 5.09 0.35
CA ARG A 218 -21.98 4.01 -0.62
C ARG A 218 -22.03 2.64 0.07
N VAL A 219 -21.11 2.36 0.98
CA VAL A 219 -21.08 1.10 1.74
C VAL A 219 -22.27 1.01 2.69
N LYS A 220 -22.62 2.14 3.35
CA LYS A 220 -23.79 2.23 4.24
C LYS A 220 -25.10 1.97 3.46
N THR A 221 -25.26 2.60 2.30
CA THR A 221 -26.44 2.41 1.45
C THR A 221 -26.58 0.97 0.95
N ALA A 222 -25.45 0.26 0.79
CA ALA A 222 -25.45 -1.17 0.47
C ALA A 222 -25.80 -2.08 1.67
N GLY A 223 -26.03 -1.52 2.87
CA GLY A 223 -26.39 -2.28 4.08
C GLY A 223 -25.25 -3.16 4.60
N LEU A 224 -23.97 -2.85 4.29
CA LEU A 224 -22.85 -3.74 4.57
C LEU A 224 -22.05 -3.38 5.83
N PHE A 225 -22.32 -2.24 6.45
CA PHE A 225 -21.70 -1.90 7.72
C PHE A 225 -22.36 -2.63 8.89
N PRO A 226 -21.57 -3.02 9.92
CA PRO A 226 -22.12 -3.40 11.21
C PRO A 226 -22.91 -2.24 11.85
N GLU A 227 -23.86 -2.57 12.70
CA GLU A 227 -24.66 -1.59 13.45
C GLU A 227 -23.78 -0.71 14.35
N LYS A 228 -22.67 -1.27 14.88
CA LYS A 228 -21.73 -0.60 15.74
C LYS A 228 -20.30 -0.91 15.33
N GLN A 229 -19.38 0.02 15.64
CA GLN A 229 -17.94 -0.17 15.39
C GLN A 229 -17.63 -0.54 13.93
N ALA A 230 -18.25 0.16 13.01
CA ALA A 230 -18.10 -0.02 11.57
C ALA A 230 -16.84 0.67 11.02
N ILE A 231 -16.44 1.79 11.64
CA ILE A 231 -15.38 2.70 11.18
C ILE A 231 -14.36 2.88 12.30
N GLY A 232 -13.15 2.37 12.09
CA GLY A 232 -12.01 2.55 12.97
C GLY A 232 -11.19 3.77 12.55
N VAL A 233 -10.86 4.63 13.49
CA VAL A 233 -10.11 5.87 13.22
C VAL A 233 -8.93 5.99 14.17
N ASP A 234 -7.79 6.52 13.71
CA ASP A 234 -6.76 6.99 14.63
C ASP A 234 -7.34 8.12 15.49
N GLN A 235 -7.05 8.10 16.78
CA GLN A 235 -7.58 9.11 17.73
C GLN A 235 -6.99 10.51 17.54
N ALA A 236 -5.94 10.64 16.74
CA ALA A 236 -5.28 11.92 16.47
C ALA A 236 -5.88 12.63 15.24
N GLY A 237 -6.41 13.84 15.41
CA GLY A 237 -6.82 14.70 14.28
C GLY A 237 -8.15 14.32 13.61
N ILE A 238 -9.03 13.58 14.27
CA ILE A 238 -10.26 13.03 13.69
C ILE A 238 -11.48 13.96 13.77
N GLY A 239 -11.35 15.17 14.35
CA GLY A 239 -12.49 16.05 14.59
C GLY A 239 -13.32 16.30 13.34
N ASP A 240 -12.70 16.76 12.29
CA ASP A 240 -13.39 17.09 11.03
C ASP A 240 -14.05 15.84 10.38
N ILE A 241 -13.44 14.67 10.49
CA ILE A 241 -13.99 13.42 9.97
C ILE A 241 -15.25 13.02 10.76
N VAL A 242 -15.18 13.10 12.08
CA VAL A 242 -16.33 12.77 12.96
C VAL A 242 -17.46 13.77 12.72
N ASP A 243 -17.15 15.05 12.65
CA ASP A 243 -18.12 16.12 12.42
C ASP A 243 -18.84 15.92 11.08
N GLU A 244 -18.11 15.64 9.99
CA GLU A 244 -18.71 15.38 8.68
C GLU A 244 -19.59 14.11 8.68
N LEU A 245 -19.09 13.00 9.20
CA LEU A 245 -19.82 11.73 9.20
C LEU A 245 -21.10 11.77 10.05
N THR A 246 -21.10 12.57 11.13
CA THR A 246 -22.25 12.66 12.03
C THR A 246 -23.29 13.70 11.64
N THR A 247 -23.12 14.36 10.49
CA THR A 247 -24.17 15.24 9.92
C THR A 247 -25.45 14.45 9.64
N GLU A 248 -26.59 15.14 9.64
CA GLU A 248 -27.89 14.52 9.29
C GLU A 248 -27.88 13.92 7.88
N GLU A 249 -27.15 14.54 6.96
CA GLU A 249 -27.03 14.09 5.57
C GLU A 249 -26.28 12.76 5.46
N ARG A 250 -25.16 12.61 6.17
CA ARG A 250 -24.35 11.38 6.20
C ARG A 250 -24.99 10.31 7.10
N GLY A 251 -25.59 10.73 8.21
CA GLY A 251 -26.39 9.91 9.10
C GLY A 251 -25.62 8.77 9.79
N PHE A 252 -24.32 8.93 9.99
CA PHE A 252 -23.57 8.06 10.91
C PHE A 252 -23.75 8.54 12.35
N THR A 253 -23.57 7.64 13.29
CA THR A 253 -23.62 7.94 14.72
C THR A 253 -22.30 7.59 15.39
N MET A 254 -22.07 8.10 16.60
CA MET A 254 -20.89 7.75 17.39
C MET A 254 -20.77 6.25 17.68
N GLU A 255 -21.85 5.47 17.58
CA GLU A 255 -21.79 4.01 17.73
C GLU A 255 -21.10 3.33 16.54
N HIS A 256 -21.17 3.93 15.33
CA HIS A 256 -20.49 3.43 14.16
C HIS A 256 -18.97 3.68 14.21
N ILE A 257 -18.53 4.74 14.90
CA ILE A 257 -17.16 5.22 14.88
C ILE A 257 -16.44 4.80 16.16
N VAL A 258 -15.23 4.26 16.04
CA VAL A 258 -14.42 3.85 17.19
C VAL A 258 -12.97 4.27 17.03
N GLY A 259 -12.43 4.91 18.05
CA GLY A 259 -11.02 5.27 18.10
C GLY A 259 -10.14 4.04 18.31
N ILE A 260 -9.24 3.79 17.37
CA ILE A 260 -8.29 2.67 17.43
C ILE A 260 -6.98 3.13 18.05
N GLY A 261 -6.53 2.41 19.07
CA GLY A 261 -5.26 2.72 19.72
C GLY A 261 -4.06 2.33 18.87
N GLN A 262 -3.21 3.30 18.58
CA GLN A 262 -2.05 3.16 17.71
C GLN A 262 -0.82 2.52 18.39
N GLY A 263 0.24 2.32 17.60
CA GLY A 263 1.52 1.77 18.07
C GLY A 263 1.41 0.30 18.51
N LEU A 264 1.83 -0.01 19.72
CA LEU A 264 1.83 -1.38 20.24
C LEU A 264 0.43 -1.98 20.40
N LYS A 265 -0.62 -1.16 20.46
CA LYS A 265 -2.01 -1.63 20.56
C LYS A 265 -2.47 -2.30 19.26
N LEU A 266 -1.88 -1.95 18.12
CA LEU A 266 -2.15 -2.57 16.82
C LEU A 266 -1.46 -3.94 16.62
N ASN A 267 -0.66 -4.42 17.58
CA ASN A 267 0.09 -5.68 17.44
C ASN A 267 -0.80 -6.86 16.98
N GLY A 268 -2.01 -6.97 17.51
CA GLY A 268 -2.98 -8.02 17.13
C GLY A 268 -3.40 -7.91 15.66
N ALA A 269 -3.78 -6.70 15.23
CA ALA A 269 -4.18 -6.42 13.86
C ALA A 269 -3.03 -6.63 12.87
N ILE A 270 -1.82 -6.15 13.20
CA ILE A 270 -0.61 -6.32 12.38
C ILE A 270 -0.34 -7.81 12.13
N LYS A 271 -0.30 -8.63 13.20
CA LYS A 271 -0.05 -10.07 13.10
C LYS A 271 -1.18 -10.83 12.40
N THR A 272 -2.42 -10.43 12.59
CA THR A 272 -3.58 -11.05 11.92
C THR A 272 -3.53 -10.76 10.42
N THR A 273 -3.32 -9.51 10.03
CA THR A 273 -3.20 -9.12 8.62
C THR A 273 -2.03 -9.85 7.95
N GLU A 274 -0.86 -9.90 8.61
CA GLU A 274 0.31 -10.64 8.13
C GLU A 274 -0.01 -12.11 7.83
N ARG A 275 -0.65 -12.81 8.78
CA ARG A 275 -1.05 -14.21 8.59
C ARG A 275 -2.04 -14.39 7.45
N LYS A 276 -3.02 -13.48 7.33
CA LYS A 276 -4.04 -13.57 6.26
C LYS A 276 -3.43 -13.32 4.88
N VAL A 277 -2.53 -12.34 4.77
CA VAL A 277 -1.80 -12.10 3.51
C VAL A 277 -0.92 -13.31 3.17
N ALA A 278 -0.15 -13.84 4.12
CA ALA A 278 0.69 -15.00 3.90
C ALA A 278 -0.13 -16.25 3.50
N GLY A 279 -1.24 -16.50 4.18
CA GLY A 279 -2.13 -17.65 3.94
C GLY A 279 -3.02 -17.53 2.70
N GLY A 280 -3.09 -16.35 2.03
CA GLY A 280 -3.98 -16.13 0.89
C GLY A 280 -5.43 -15.88 1.29
N GLU A 281 -5.65 -15.59 2.57
CA GLU A 281 -6.96 -15.26 3.11
C GLU A 281 -7.28 -13.74 3.06
N LEU A 282 -6.34 -12.93 2.59
CA LEU A 282 -6.53 -11.54 2.23
C LEU A 282 -6.09 -11.35 0.78
N VAL A 283 -6.95 -10.75 -0.03
CA VAL A 283 -6.69 -10.38 -1.43
C VAL A 283 -7.00 -8.90 -1.65
N HIS A 284 -6.31 -8.26 -2.60
CA HIS A 284 -6.41 -6.83 -2.87
C HIS A 284 -6.35 -6.52 -4.37
N GLY A 285 -6.77 -5.32 -4.79
CA GLY A 285 -6.83 -4.91 -6.18
C GLY A 285 -5.48 -4.67 -6.89
N GLY A 286 -4.36 -4.78 -6.16
CA GLY A 286 -3.03 -4.56 -6.75
C GLY A 286 -2.64 -3.09 -6.90
N GLN A 287 -3.22 -2.21 -6.11
CA GLN A 287 -3.02 -0.75 -6.16
C GLN A 287 -1.56 -0.36 -5.88
N PRO A 288 -0.90 0.38 -6.80
CA PRO A 288 0.50 0.81 -6.66
C PRO A 288 0.78 1.64 -5.42
N LEU A 289 -0.12 2.56 -5.04
CA LEU A 289 0.00 3.34 -3.82
C LEU A 289 0.08 2.43 -2.58
N MET A 290 -0.80 1.43 -2.51
CA MET A 290 -0.83 0.51 -1.37
C MET A 290 0.43 -0.37 -1.33
N ALA A 291 0.91 -0.86 -2.47
CA ALA A 291 2.17 -1.60 -2.57
C ALA A 291 3.36 -0.74 -2.08
N TRP A 292 3.36 0.55 -2.41
CA TRP A 292 4.38 1.48 -1.92
C TRP A 292 4.29 1.68 -0.40
N CYS A 293 3.10 1.87 0.16
CA CYS A 293 2.90 2.00 1.61
C CYS A 293 3.35 0.74 2.36
N VAL A 294 2.98 -0.44 1.87
CA VAL A 294 3.43 -1.74 2.38
C VAL A 294 4.95 -1.85 2.34
N GLY A 295 5.56 -1.44 1.25
CA GLY A 295 7.01 -1.39 1.08
C GLY A 295 7.71 -0.42 2.04
N ASN A 296 7.05 0.64 2.51
CA ASN A 296 7.58 1.64 3.45
C ASN A 296 7.49 1.21 4.92
N ALA A 297 6.67 0.22 5.23
CA ALA A 297 6.42 -0.20 6.60
C ALA A 297 7.64 -0.86 7.24
N ARG A 298 7.98 -0.43 8.44
CA ARG A 298 9.04 -0.99 9.28
C ARG A 298 8.46 -1.55 10.56
N THR A 299 8.90 -2.72 10.92
CA THR A 299 8.53 -3.33 12.21
C THR A 299 9.50 -2.89 13.29
N VAL A 300 8.95 -2.48 14.42
CA VAL A 300 9.68 -2.23 15.66
C VAL A 300 9.17 -3.20 16.71
N GLN A 301 10.08 -4.04 17.21
CA GLN A 301 9.74 -4.99 18.26
C GLN A 301 10.02 -4.38 19.62
N VAL A 302 9.03 -4.42 20.52
CA VAL A 302 9.16 -4.01 21.91
C VAL A 302 8.68 -5.17 22.78
N GLY A 303 9.61 -5.89 23.37
CA GLY A 303 9.31 -7.16 24.05
C GLY A 303 8.69 -8.18 23.06
N ASN A 304 7.49 -8.67 23.38
CA ASN A 304 6.75 -9.59 22.51
C ASN A 304 5.76 -8.90 21.56
N ALA A 305 5.64 -7.59 21.62
CA ALA A 305 4.74 -6.81 20.77
C ALA A 305 5.46 -6.22 19.54
N LEU A 306 4.72 -6.11 18.46
CA LEU A 306 5.15 -5.54 17.19
C LEU A 306 4.39 -4.24 16.94
N ALA A 307 5.10 -3.20 16.54
CA ALA A 307 4.52 -1.97 16.03
C ALA A 307 5.05 -1.69 14.61
N ILE A 308 4.30 -0.92 13.83
CA ILE A 308 4.74 -0.41 12.54
C ILE A 308 5.18 1.04 12.72
N ASN A 309 6.30 1.37 12.10
CA ASN A 309 6.82 2.72 12.03
C ASN A 309 7.09 3.14 10.59
N LYS A 310 7.04 4.44 10.33
CA LYS A 310 7.50 5.01 9.06
C LYS A 310 9.02 4.80 8.95
N GLN A 311 9.50 4.62 7.74
CA GLN A 311 10.94 4.63 7.51
C GLN A 311 11.56 5.95 7.98
N VAL A 312 12.74 5.90 8.57
CA VAL A 312 13.47 7.03 9.17
C VAL A 312 13.79 8.16 8.16
N SER A 313 13.72 7.90 6.86
CA SER A 313 14.04 8.87 5.80
C SER A 313 13.07 10.06 5.63
N GLY A 314 12.01 10.16 6.43
CA GLY A 314 11.07 11.30 6.41
C GLY A 314 10.15 11.39 5.18
N THR A 315 10.40 10.63 4.13
CA THR A 315 9.66 10.66 2.85
C THR A 315 8.63 9.56 2.71
N ALA A 316 8.74 8.52 3.55
CA ALA A 316 7.88 7.36 3.51
C ALA A 316 6.47 7.66 4.06
N LYS A 317 5.45 7.28 3.31
CA LYS A 317 4.04 7.33 3.71
C LYS A 317 3.54 5.91 3.94
N ILE A 318 2.73 5.71 4.98
CA ILE A 318 2.13 4.42 5.33
C ILE A 318 0.67 4.55 5.74
N ASP A 319 0.07 5.71 5.62
CA ASP A 319 -1.25 6.04 6.15
C ASP A 319 -2.34 5.06 5.66
N PRO A 320 -2.46 4.69 4.37
CA PRO A 320 -3.39 3.66 3.91
C PRO A 320 -3.14 2.27 4.52
N LEU A 321 -1.88 1.94 4.85
CA LEU A 321 -1.57 0.69 5.54
C LEU A 321 -1.96 0.74 7.02
N MET A 322 -1.79 1.88 7.68
CA MET A 322 -2.25 2.05 9.06
C MET A 322 -3.77 1.98 9.11
N ALA A 323 -4.47 2.64 8.20
CA ALA A 323 -5.92 2.49 7.99
C ALA A 323 -6.32 1.01 7.79
N THR A 324 -5.47 0.21 7.10
CA THR A 324 -5.70 -1.25 6.97
C THR A 324 -5.66 -1.95 8.32
N PHE A 325 -4.74 -1.60 9.21
CA PHE A 325 -4.67 -2.22 10.54
C PHE A 325 -5.83 -1.77 11.44
N ASP A 326 -6.32 -0.54 11.28
CA ASP A 326 -7.50 -0.06 11.98
C ASP A 326 -8.75 -0.85 11.53
N ALA A 327 -8.95 -1.01 10.24
CA ALA A 327 -10.03 -1.87 9.71
C ALA A 327 -9.86 -3.35 10.14
N ALA A 328 -8.62 -3.86 10.15
CA ALA A 328 -8.33 -5.24 10.57
C ALA A 328 -8.65 -5.48 12.05
N THR A 329 -8.48 -4.46 12.89
CA THR A 329 -8.89 -4.52 14.30
C THR A 329 -10.38 -4.81 14.43
N LEU A 330 -11.20 -4.14 13.63
CA LEU A 330 -12.65 -4.31 13.63
C LEU A 330 -13.06 -5.64 12.98
N MET A 331 -12.49 -5.98 11.82
CA MET A 331 -12.82 -7.21 11.12
C MET A 331 -12.45 -8.46 11.94
N ALA A 332 -11.40 -8.39 12.77
CA ALA A 332 -11.00 -9.47 13.66
C ALA A 332 -12.04 -9.78 14.76
N LEU A 333 -12.94 -8.86 15.07
CA LEU A 333 -14.06 -9.08 15.98
C LEU A 333 -15.19 -9.91 15.36
N ASN A 334 -15.05 -10.33 14.10
CA ASN A 334 -16.02 -11.12 13.36
C ASN A 334 -17.41 -10.43 13.27
N PRO A 335 -17.48 -9.18 12.80
CA PRO A 335 -18.72 -8.43 12.74
C PRO A 335 -19.72 -9.07 11.77
N SER A 336 -21.01 -8.71 11.93
CA SER A 336 -22.07 -8.97 10.96
C SER A 336 -22.61 -7.64 10.44
N ALA A 337 -23.01 -7.58 9.17
CA ALA A 337 -23.74 -6.43 8.66
C ALA A 337 -25.08 -6.28 9.37
N CYS A 338 -25.61 -5.06 9.35
CA CYS A 338 -26.97 -4.81 9.85
C CYS A 338 -27.96 -5.63 9.00
N ASP A 339 -28.64 -6.55 9.63
CA ASP A 339 -29.55 -7.44 8.91
C ASP A 339 -30.88 -6.69 8.70
N GLU A 340 -31.07 -6.08 7.51
CA GLU A 340 -32.39 -5.57 7.12
C GLU A 340 -33.45 -6.69 7.01
N GLY A 341 -33.01 -7.96 7.05
CA GLY A 341 -33.88 -9.14 7.04
C GLY A 341 -34.81 -9.20 8.22
N ASP A 342 -34.36 -8.92 9.42
CA ASP A 342 -35.16 -8.93 10.64
C ASP A 342 -36.26 -7.85 10.61
N PHE A 343 -35.93 -6.67 10.07
CA PHE A 343 -36.94 -5.60 9.91
C PHE A 343 -38.01 -5.95 8.86
N ASN A 344 -37.60 -6.55 7.75
CA ASN A 344 -38.55 -7.00 6.71
C ASN A 344 -39.36 -8.23 7.14
N GLU A 345 -38.81 -9.13 7.97
CA GLU A 345 -39.59 -10.22 8.60
C GLU A 345 -40.56 -9.68 9.65
N PHE A 346 -40.12 -8.72 10.48
CA PHE A 346 -40.99 -8.03 11.42
C PHE A 346 -42.18 -7.31 10.72
N LEU A 347 -41.91 -6.64 9.58
CA LEU A 347 -42.95 -6.00 8.78
C LEU A 347 -43.92 -7.00 8.12
N LYS A 348 -43.44 -8.21 7.81
CA LYS A 348 -44.30 -9.29 7.23
C LYS A 348 -45.15 -10.01 8.25
N ALA A 349 -44.72 -9.99 9.54
CA ALA A 349 -45.46 -10.61 10.63
C ALA A 349 -45.53 -9.66 11.85
N PRO A 350 -46.24 -8.49 11.75
CA PRO A 350 -46.33 -7.60 12.91
C PRO A 350 -47.05 -8.29 14.06
N ILE A 351 -46.41 -8.32 15.22
CA ILE A 351 -47.05 -8.77 16.46
C ILE A 351 -48.10 -7.72 16.81
N ILE A 352 -49.37 -8.02 16.54
CA ILE A 352 -50.51 -7.21 17.00
C ILE A 352 -50.78 -7.66 18.44
N VAL A 353 -50.48 -6.79 19.41
CA VAL A 353 -50.84 -6.94 20.81
C VAL A 353 -52.21 -6.33 21.08
#